data_0a92e25aa017473ec4e040996df5e8bd
#
_entry.id   0a92e25aa017473ec4e040996df5e8bd
#
_cell.length_a   1.000
_cell.length_b   1.000
_cell.length_c   1.000
_cell.angle_alpha   90.00
_cell.angle_beta   90.00
_cell.angle_gamma   90.00
#
_symmetry.space_group_name_H-M   'P 1'
#
loop_
_entity.id
_entity.type
_entity.pdbx_description
1 polymer ?
#
loop_
_entity_poly.entity_id
_entity_poly.type
_entity_poly.pdbx_seq_one_letter_code
_entity_poly.pdbx_strand_id
1 'polypeptide(L)'
;MVTTAEVGSYNLPSGLMTVEDNVVGKYAKADLAVGDYILAAKLSEAPAAENAYLYNLDGTKQAISVTIKSFATGLSGKLQSGDIVSVIVADYPEDGETTIPAELQYVEIISVTASTGYDANTGEAKGDEKELPSTVTFLVLPEQAKVLAELEQDAKLHLALVYRGTVDGAKQFIEAQDELIEELYAEPEESSAESENADSVAAKPDNEVME
;
A
#
# COMPACT_ATOMS: atom_id res chain seq x y z
N MET A 1 27.22 21.14 12.65
CA MET A 1 27.29 22.57 13.06
C MET A 1 27.00 23.39 11.80
N VAL A 2 26.03 24.28 11.87
CA VAL A 2 25.61 25.17 10.77
C VAL A 2 26.12 26.56 11.10
N THR A 3 26.58 27.31 10.10
CA THR A 3 27.02 28.68 10.26
C THR A 3 26.50 29.54 9.11
N THR A 4 26.28 30.81 9.36
CA THR A 4 25.96 31.78 8.32
C THR A 4 27.24 32.36 7.71
N ALA A 5 27.24 32.55 6.39
CA ALA A 5 28.32 33.21 5.67
C ALA A 5 27.77 34.37 4.82
N GLU A 6 28.50 35.50 4.76
CA GLU A 6 28.19 36.56 3.84
C GLU A 6 28.63 36.17 2.42
N VAL A 7 27.68 36.18 1.50
CA VAL A 7 27.93 35.84 0.09
C VAL A 7 27.36 36.91 -0.83
N GLY A 8 27.95 37.05 -2.00
CA GLY A 8 27.43 37.95 -3.02
C GLY A 8 26.00 37.59 -3.44
N SER A 9 25.16 38.56 -3.69
CA SER A 9 23.73 38.36 -4.04
C SER A 9 23.50 37.88 -5.48
N TYR A 10 24.54 37.71 -6.27
CA TYR A 10 24.42 37.33 -7.68
C TYR A 10 24.44 35.82 -7.86
N ASN A 11 23.47 35.31 -8.61
CA ASN A 11 23.38 33.89 -9.00
C ASN A 11 23.30 32.87 -7.83
N LEU A 12 22.62 33.24 -6.75
CA LEU A 12 22.37 32.35 -5.64
C LEU A 12 21.26 31.34 -6.00
N PRO A 13 21.35 30.10 -5.50
CA PRO A 13 20.29 29.10 -5.69
C PRO A 13 18.97 29.57 -5.10
N SER A 14 17.87 29.27 -5.77
CA SER A 14 16.52 29.52 -5.24
C SER A 14 16.25 28.64 -4.01
N GLY A 15 15.58 29.19 -2.98
CA GLY A 15 15.28 28.46 -1.75
C GLY A 15 16.44 28.34 -0.78
N LEU A 16 17.49 29.19 -0.93
CA LEU A 16 18.58 29.29 0.02
C LEU A 16 18.07 29.68 1.40
N MET A 17 18.47 28.95 2.43
CA MET A 17 18.17 29.28 3.81
C MET A 17 19.10 30.38 4.28
N THR A 18 18.54 31.50 4.77
CA THR A 18 19.26 32.70 5.19
C THR A 18 19.22 32.93 6.71
N VAL A 19 18.41 32.17 7.43
CA VAL A 19 18.23 32.28 8.87
C VAL A 19 18.55 30.94 9.51
N GLU A 20 19.48 30.94 10.49
CA GLU A 20 19.96 29.73 11.17
C GLU A 20 18.83 29.03 11.92
N ASP A 21 17.95 29.77 12.61
CA ASP A 21 16.82 29.21 13.36
C ASP A 21 15.83 28.40 12.50
N ASN A 22 15.80 28.68 11.21
CA ASN A 22 14.96 27.93 10.26
C ASN A 22 15.62 26.62 9.77
N VAL A 23 16.87 26.37 10.16
CA VAL A 23 17.65 25.18 9.80
C VAL A 23 17.90 24.30 11.00
N VAL A 24 18.18 24.91 12.15
CA VAL A 24 18.44 24.19 13.40
C VAL A 24 17.20 23.42 13.84
N GLY A 25 17.38 22.14 14.18
CA GLY A 25 16.28 21.24 14.55
C GLY A 25 15.60 20.54 13.39
N LYS A 26 15.99 20.83 12.14
CA LYS A 26 15.53 20.09 10.95
C LYS A 26 16.50 18.98 10.55
N TYR A 27 15.99 18.06 9.74
CA TYR A 27 16.72 16.89 9.27
C TYR A 27 17.14 17.08 7.81
N ALA A 28 18.38 16.72 7.48
CA ALA A 28 18.86 16.73 6.12
C ALA A 28 18.31 15.52 5.34
N LYS A 29 17.78 15.76 4.12
CA LYS A 29 17.31 14.70 3.21
C LYS A 29 18.43 14.04 2.40
N ALA A 30 19.63 14.62 2.42
CA ALA A 30 20.81 14.12 1.75
C ALA A 30 22.06 14.57 2.50
N ASP A 31 23.18 13.93 2.24
CA ASP A 31 24.46 14.31 2.80
C ASP A 31 24.82 15.75 2.42
N LEU A 32 25.27 16.51 3.42
CA LEU A 32 25.72 17.89 3.27
C LEU A 32 27.22 17.95 3.57
N ALA A 33 28.00 18.43 2.62
CA ALA A 33 29.41 18.65 2.79
C ALA A 33 29.70 20.04 3.39
N VAL A 34 30.89 20.20 3.95
CA VAL A 34 31.34 21.51 4.43
C VAL A 34 31.47 22.47 3.25
N GLY A 35 30.78 23.60 3.34
CA GLY A 35 30.71 24.60 2.27
C GLY A 35 29.47 24.50 1.39
N ASP A 36 28.60 23.51 1.58
CA ASP A 36 27.34 23.41 0.86
C ASP A 36 26.35 24.50 1.29
N TYR A 37 25.63 25.03 0.33
CA TYR A 37 24.46 25.86 0.60
C TYR A 37 23.30 25.01 1.08
N ILE A 38 22.67 25.42 2.17
CA ILE A 38 21.49 24.75 2.70
C ILE A 38 20.25 25.32 2.01
N LEU A 39 19.56 24.45 1.29
CA LEU A 39 18.30 24.79 0.60
C LEU A 39 17.12 24.22 1.36
N ALA A 40 16.00 24.93 1.37
CA ALA A 40 14.75 24.44 2.01
C ALA A 40 14.33 23.06 1.48
N ALA A 41 14.54 22.77 0.19
CA ALA A 41 14.23 21.48 -0.42
C ALA A 41 15.07 20.30 0.13
N LYS A 42 16.24 20.59 0.71
CA LYS A 42 17.13 19.59 1.31
C LYS A 42 16.83 19.32 2.79
N LEU A 43 15.85 20.01 3.39
CA LEU A 43 15.48 19.88 4.78
C LEU A 43 14.11 19.20 4.94
N SER A 44 13.94 18.50 6.07
CA SER A 44 12.68 17.89 6.51
C SER A 44 12.40 18.24 7.96
N GLU A 45 11.15 18.35 8.34
CA GLU A 45 10.72 18.51 9.74
C GLU A 45 10.82 17.20 10.54
N ALA A 46 10.82 16.06 9.86
CA ALA A 46 10.96 14.75 10.46
C ALA A 46 12.27 14.07 10.00
N PRO A 47 12.87 13.19 10.80
CA PRO A 47 14.00 12.38 10.37
C PRO A 47 13.61 11.58 9.12
N ALA A 48 14.59 11.29 8.26
CA ALA A 48 14.41 10.29 7.21
C ALA A 48 14.16 8.96 7.92
N ALA A 49 12.90 8.60 8.07
CA ALA A 49 12.55 7.33 8.67
C ALA A 49 12.84 6.24 7.63
N GLU A 50 13.70 5.32 7.98
CA GLU A 50 13.67 3.98 7.44
C GLU A 50 12.20 3.55 7.51
N ASN A 51 11.56 3.18 6.40
CA ASN A 51 10.13 2.88 6.32
C ASN A 51 9.18 4.10 6.45
N ALA A 52 9.56 5.27 5.91
CA ALA A 52 8.72 6.49 5.94
C ALA A 52 7.30 6.27 5.38
N TYR A 53 7.13 5.33 4.43
CA TYR A 53 5.84 4.97 3.85
C TYR A 53 4.83 4.41 4.86
N LEU A 54 5.29 3.78 5.96
CA LEU A 54 4.41 3.26 7.02
C LEU A 54 3.81 4.37 7.90
N TYR A 55 4.44 5.55 7.95
CA TYR A 55 3.90 6.69 8.71
C TYR A 55 2.76 7.41 7.96
N ASN A 56 2.54 7.09 6.69
CA ASN A 56 1.47 7.67 5.88
C ASN A 56 0.18 6.84 5.91
N LEU A 57 0.14 5.75 6.68
CA LEU A 57 -1.08 4.96 6.86
C LEU A 57 -2.09 5.75 7.70
N ASP A 58 -3.26 6.00 7.11
CA ASP A 58 -4.35 6.75 7.73
C ASP A 58 -5.43 5.85 8.38
N GLY A 59 -5.26 4.53 8.26
CA GLY A 59 -6.18 3.53 8.78
C GLY A 59 -7.21 3.02 7.76
N THR A 60 -7.28 3.59 6.56
CA THR A 60 -8.15 3.09 5.48
C THR A 60 -7.52 1.89 4.77
N LYS A 61 -6.20 1.94 4.56
CA LYS A 61 -5.41 0.85 3.97
C LYS A 61 -4.41 0.28 4.96
N GLN A 62 -3.96 -0.92 4.68
CA GLN A 62 -3.02 -1.69 5.49
C GLN A 62 -1.76 -2.01 4.69
N ALA A 63 -0.63 -2.15 5.38
CA ALA A 63 0.59 -2.67 4.81
C ALA A 63 0.70 -4.16 5.14
N ILE A 64 0.85 -5.01 4.13
CA ILE A 64 1.07 -6.45 4.30
C ILE A 64 2.23 -6.91 3.43
N SER A 65 3.08 -7.78 3.95
CA SER A 65 4.21 -8.33 3.22
C SER A 65 3.96 -9.77 2.82
N VAL A 66 4.37 -10.13 1.61
CA VAL A 66 4.38 -11.50 1.12
C VAL A 66 5.80 -11.91 0.71
N THR A 67 6.11 -13.19 0.83
CA THR A 67 7.42 -13.74 0.52
C THR A 67 7.57 -14.01 -0.98
N ILE A 68 8.69 -13.62 -1.56
CA ILE A 68 9.11 -14.00 -2.90
C ILE A 68 9.82 -15.36 -2.82
N LYS A 69 9.11 -16.44 -3.14
CA LYS A 69 9.63 -17.81 -2.99
C LYS A 69 10.69 -18.18 -4.04
N SER A 70 10.76 -17.47 -5.16
CA SER A 70 11.78 -17.69 -6.20
C SER A 70 12.08 -16.39 -6.95
N PHE A 71 13.21 -16.37 -7.64
CA PHE A 71 13.63 -15.22 -8.46
C PHE A 71 12.59 -14.85 -9.54
N ALA A 72 11.99 -15.86 -10.15
CA ALA A 72 11.00 -15.68 -11.21
C ALA A 72 9.67 -15.12 -10.67
N THR A 73 9.25 -15.49 -9.45
CA THR A 73 7.98 -15.05 -8.88
C THR A 73 7.96 -13.57 -8.50
N GLY A 74 9.14 -12.95 -8.30
CA GLY A 74 9.32 -11.54 -8.00
C GLY A 74 9.90 -10.71 -9.15
N LEU A 75 9.51 -10.99 -10.39
CA LEU A 75 9.97 -10.28 -11.60
C LEU A 75 11.50 -10.18 -11.68
N SER A 76 12.21 -11.26 -11.32
CA SER A 76 13.67 -11.32 -11.31
C SER A 76 14.35 -10.18 -10.53
N GLY A 77 13.77 -9.80 -9.41
CA GLY A 77 14.31 -8.76 -8.54
C GLY A 77 14.22 -7.34 -9.11
N LYS A 78 13.29 -7.11 -10.03
CA LYS A 78 13.11 -5.80 -10.70
C LYS A 78 11.94 -4.99 -10.18
N LEU A 79 11.18 -5.53 -9.23
CA LEU A 79 10.07 -4.81 -8.60
C LEU A 79 10.61 -3.65 -7.74
N GLN A 80 9.83 -2.57 -7.66
CA GLN A 80 10.17 -1.36 -6.89
C GLN A 80 8.92 -0.80 -6.21
N SER A 81 9.14 0.07 -5.21
CA SER A 81 8.08 0.88 -4.63
C SER A 81 7.41 1.75 -5.70
N GLY A 82 6.09 1.85 -5.65
CA GLY A 82 5.26 2.55 -6.63
C GLY A 82 4.85 1.72 -7.84
N ASP A 83 5.28 0.46 -7.95
CA ASP A 83 4.78 -0.46 -8.97
C ASP A 83 3.34 -0.89 -8.68
N ILE A 84 2.53 -0.99 -9.72
CA ILE A 84 1.25 -1.69 -9.67
C ILE A 84 1.44 -3.08 -10.28
N VAL A 85 1.06 -4.09 -9.53
CA VAL A 85 1.19 -5.50 -9.93
C VAL A 85 -0.15 -6.22 -9.85
N SER A 86 -0.29 -7.28 -10.63
CA SER A 86 -1.30 -8.32 -10.42
C SER A 86 -0.69 -9.48 -9.65
N VAL A 87 -1.43 -10.05 -8.71
CA VAL A 87 -1.01 -11.26 -7.99
C VAL A 87 -1.65 -12.47 -8.66
N ILE A 88 -0.81 -13.28 -9.30
CA ILE A 88 -1.22 -14.54 -9.94
C ILE A 88 -1.03 -15.65 -8.91
N VAL A 89 -2.07 -16.42 -8.67
CA VAL A 89 -2.11 -17.54 -7.73
C VAL A 89 -2.06 -18.83 -8.50
N ALA A 90 -1.00 -19.59 -8.33
CA ALA A 90 -0.88 -20.96 -8.85
C ALA A 90 -1.21 -21.96 -7.74
N ASP A 91 -1.85 -23.05 -8.09
CA ASP A 91 -2.32 -24.08 -7.15
C ASP A 91 -3.29 -23.46 -6.09
N TYR A 92 -4.35 -22.81 -6.56
CA TYR A 92 -5.38 -22.26 -5.66
C TYR A 92 -5.98 -23.40 -4.80
N PRO A 93 -6.14 -23.22 -3.47
CA PRO A 93 -6.38 -24.35 -2.56
C PRO A 93 -7.61 -25.20 -2.85
N GLU A 94 -8.64 -24.64 -3.49
CA GLU A 94 -9.89 -25.36 -3.72
C GLU A 94 -9.96 -26.07 -5.07
N ASP A 95 -9.34 -25.51 -6.14
CA ASP A 95 -9.51 -25.99 -7.52
C ASP A 95 -8.22 -26.41 -8.20
N GLY A 96 -7.03 -26.12 -7.65
CA GLY A 96 -5.73 -26.37 -8.26
C GLY A 96 -5.47 -25.60 -9.54
N GLU A 97 -6.31 -24.62 -9.87
CA GLU A 97 -6.19 -23.78 -11.05
C GLU A 97 -5.29 -22.56 -10.82
N THR A 98 -4.70 -22.05 -11.89
CA THR A 98 -3.98 -20.77 -11.84
C THR A 98 -4.95 -19.65 -12.15
N THR A 99 -5.07 -18.67 -11.23
CA THR A 99 -6.02 -17.57 -11.36
C THR A 99 -5.41 -16.25 -10.90
N ILE A 100 -6.07 -15.14 -11.20
CA ILE A 100 -5.86 -13.83 -10.59
C ILE A 100 -7.14 -13.53 -9.80
N PRO A 101 -7.09 -13.55 -8.45
CA PRO A 101 -8.24 -13.17 -7.66
C PRO A 101 -8.72 -11.75 -8.03
N ALA A 102 -10.03 -11.55 -8.01
CA ALA A 102 -10.61 -10.25 -8.34
C ALA A 102 -10.09 -9.13 -7.42
N GLU A 103 -9.84 -9.47 -6.16
CA GLU A 103 -9.30 -8.57 -5.15
C GLU A 103 -7.84 -8.15 -5.41
N LEU A 104 -7.11 -8.89 -6.24
CA LEU A 104 -5.67 -8.75 -6.41
C LEU A 104 -5.24 -8.47 -7.86
N GLN A 105 -6.15 -7.87 -8.67
CA GLN A 105 -5.84 -7.50 -10.05
C GLN A 105 -4.87 -6.34 -10.13
N TYR A 106 -5.01 -5.34 -9.23
CA TYR A 106 -4.15 -4.17 -9.17
C TYR A 106 -3.79 -3.88 -7.72
N VAL A 107 -2.53 -4.15 -7.37
CA VAL A 107 -2.02 -3.96 -6.01
C VAL A 107 -0.76 -3.11 -6.05
N GLU A 108 -0.70 -2.09 -5.20
CA GLU A 108 0.44 -1.19 -5.10
C GLU A 108 1.54 -1.76 -4.21
N ILE A 109 2.77 -1.78 -4.74
CA ILE A 109 3.97 -2.10 -3.96
C ILE A 109 4.48 -0.83 -3.27
N ILE A 110 4.60 -0.86 -1.95
CA ILE A 110 5.17 0.24 -1.17
C ILE A 110 6.63 -0.02 -0.75
N SER A 111 7.06 -1.29 -0.68
CA SER A 111 8.45 -1.64 -0.42
C SER A 111 8.81 -3.01 -1.00
N VAL A 112 10.08 -3.17 -1.33
CA VAL A 112 10.69 -4.44 -1.73
C VAL A 112 11.94 -4.63 -0.86
N THR A 113 11.93 -5.67 -0.02
CA THR A 113 12.94 -5.86 1.01
C THR A 113 13.82 -7.08 0.70
N ALA A 114 15.13 -6.94 0.87
CA ALA A 114 16.08 -8.02 0.72
C ALA A 114 16.06 -8.97 1.93
N SER A 115 16.72 -10.13 1.81
CA SER A 115 16.83 -11.12 2.89
C SER A 115 17.51 -10.58 4.16
N THR A 116 18.26 -9.50 4.04
CA THR A 116 18.91 -8.78 5.15
C THR A 116 17.98 -7.86 5.92
N GLY A 117 16.74 -7.63 5.43
CA GLY A 117 15.79 -6.71 6.04
C GLY A 117 15.88 -5.26 5.54
N TYR A 118 16.83 -4.95 4.66
CA TYR A 118 16.96 -3.61 4.05
C TYR A 118 16.19 -3.53 2.74
N ASP A 119 15.72 -2.33 2.40
CA ASP A 119 15.04 -2.11 1.12
C ASP A 119 15.96 -2.42 -0.06
N ALA A 120 15.53 -3.33 -0.93
CA ALA A 120 16.35 -3.93 -1.98
C ALA A 120 16.74 -2.95 -3.12
N ASN A 121 16.06 -1.80 -3.25
CA ASN A 121 16.21 -0.90 -4.39
C ASN A 121 16.45 0.57 -4.01
N THR A 122 17.06 0.85 -2.88
CA THR A 122 17.35 2.22 -2.42
C THR A 122 18.53 2.90 -3.13
N GLY A 123 19.10 2.27 -4.17
CA GLY A 123 20.12 2.89 -5.02
C GLY A 123 21.55 2.88 -4.46
N GLU A 124 21.76 2.52 -3.21
CA GLU A 124 23.07 2.36 -2.60
C GLU A 124 23.49 0.89 -2.54
N ALA A 125 23.87 0.33 -3.69
CA ALA A 125 24.55 -0.95 -3.71
C ALA A 125 25.96 -0.79 -3.12
N LYS A 126 26.13 -1.06 -1.84
CA LYS A 126 27.44 -1.26 -1.23
C LYS A 126 27.88 -2.70 -1.50
N GLY A 127 28.52 -2.92 -2.66
CA GLY A 127 29.12 -4.21 -3.01
C GLY A 127 28.64 -4.78 -4.34
N ASP A 128 29.48 -5.64 -4.93
CA ASP A 128 29.27 -6.28 -6.24
C ASP A 128 28.14 -7.34 -6.27
N GLU A 129 27.49 -7.63 -5.14
CA GLU A 129 26.36 -8.57 -5.05
C GLU A 129 25.05 -7.80 -4.80
N LYS A 130 24.20 -7.74 -5.82
CA LYS A 130 22.79 -7.34 -5.64
C LYS A 130 22.11 -8.36 -4.74
N GLU A 131 21.74 -7.94 -3.54
CA GLU A 131 20.90 -8.75 -2.67
C GLU A 131 19.56 -9.02 -3.34
N LEU A 132 19.15 -10.27 -3.33
CA LEU A 132 17.88 -10.67 -3.93
C LEU A 132 16.71 -10.22 -3.05
N PRO A 133 15.67 -9.61 -3.63
CA PRO A 133 14.44 -9.33 -2.90
C PRO A 133 13.88 -10.63 -2.32
N SER A 134 13.48 -10.59 -1.07
CA SER A 134 12.87 -11.74 -0.39
C SER A 134 11.40 -11.51 -0.03
N THR A 135 11.01 -10.26 0.18
CA THR A 135 9.63 -9.89 0.48
C THR A 135 9.21 -8.66 -0.30
N VAL A 136 7.91 -8.58 -0.59
CA VAL A 136 7.25 -7.40 -1.15
C VAL A 136 6.17 -6.96 -0.19
N THR A 137 6.12 -5.66 0.11
CA THR A 137 5.08 -5.07 0.96
C THR A 137 4.10 -4.31 0.09
N PHE A 138 2.82 -4.61 0.25
CA PHE A 138 1.71 -4.00 -0.47
C PHE A 138 0.95 -3.02 0.41
N LEU A 139 0.32 -2.03 -0.23
CA LEU A 139 -0.68 -1.14 0.35
C LEU A 139 -2.06 -1.57 -0.14
N VAL A 140 -2.90 -2.09 0.76
CA VAL A 140 -4.12 -2.82 0.41
C VAL A 140 -5.27 -2.47 1.34
N LEU A 141 -6.51 -2.71 0.89
CA LEU A 141 -7.69 -2.71 1.74
C LEU A 141 -7.70 -3.94 2.68
N PRO A 142 -8.45 -3.91 3.79
CA PRO A 142 -8.52 -5.03 4.74
C PRO A 142 -8.94 -6.36 4.10
N GLU A 143 -9.86 -6.33 3.12
CA GLU A 143 -10.35 -7.49 2.38
C GLU A 143 -9.21 -8.14 1.57
N GLN A 144 -8.43 -7.33 0.86
CA GLN A 144 -7.24 -7.78 0.12
C GLN A 144 -6.17 -8.35 1.06
N ALA A 145 -5.95 -7.69 2.21
CA ALA A 145 -4.97 -8.16 3.20
C ALA A 145 -5.31 -9.54 3.72
N LYS A 146 -6.60 -9.83 3.95
CA LYS A 146 -7.07 -11.15 4.37
C LYS A 146 -6.78 -12.21 3.30
N VAL A 147 -7.14 -11.94 2.05
CA VAL A 147 -6.88 -12.84 0.92
C VAL A 147 -5.37 -13.11 0.76
N LEU A 148 -4.54 -12.06 0.83
CA LEU A 148 -3.09 -12.21 0.74
C LEU A 148 -2.51 -13.07 1.87
N ALA A 149 -3.01 -12.91 3.11
CA ALA A 149 -2.56 -13.67 4.26
C ALA A 149 -2.90 -15.18 4.14
N GLU A 150 -4.08 -15.49 3.62
CA GLU A 150 -4.49 -16.86 3.33
C GLU A 150 -3.62 -17.49 2.23
N LEU A 151 -3.41 -16.77 1.13
CA LEU A 151 -2.64 -17.24 -0.02
C LEU A 151 -1.14 -17.40 0.26
N GLU A 152 -0.58 -16.59 1.17
CA GLU A 152 0.84 -16.71 1.56
C GLU A 152 1.16 -18.07 2.16
N GLN A 153 0.23 -18.68 2.86
CA GLN A 153 0.42 -19.99 3.50
C GLN A 153 0.26 -21.15 2.50
N ASP A 154 -0.78 -21.12 1.68
CA ASP A 154 -1.26 -22.31 0.98
C ASP A 154 -0.98 -22.29 -0.53
N ALA A 155 -0.62 -21.13 -1.12
CA ALA A 155 -0.47 -20.99 -2.55
C ALA A 155 0.94 -20.60 -2.99
N LYS A 156 1.16 -20.66 -4.31
CA LYS A 156 2.34 -20.11 -4.98
C LYS A 156 1.95 -18.80 -5.65
N LEU A 157 2.52 -17.69 -5.17
CA LEU A 157 2.27 -16.38 -5.69
C LEU A 157 3.30 -15.98 -6.75
N HIS A 158 2.81 -15.42 -7.87
CA HIS A 158 3.62 -14.75 -8.88
C HIS A 158 3.16 -13.29 -9.01
N LEU A 159 4.11 -12.38 -9.07
CA LEU A 159 3.84 -10.96 -9.23
C LEU A 159 4.10 -10.55 -10.68
N ALA A 160 3.07 -10.08 -11.35
CA ALA A 160 3.15 -9.56 -12.71
C ALA A 160 3.04 -8.03 -12.69
N LEU A 161 4.07 -7.34 -13.22
CA LEU A 161 4.07 -5.88 -13.31
C LEU A 161 3.02 -5.41 -14.31
N VAL A 162 2.06 -4.60 -13.86
CA VAL A 162 1.03 -3.98 -14.69
C VAL A 162 1.43 -2.57 -15.09
N TYR A 163 1.86 -1.76 -14.14
CA TYR A 163 2.21 -0.37 -14.39
C TYR A 163 3.40 0.09 -13.54
N ARG A 164 4.24 0.89 -14.18
CA ARG A 164 5.33 1.64 -13.55
C ARG A 164 5.41 3.00 -14.20
N GLY A 165 5.25 4.07 -13.42
CA GLY A 165 5.26 5.42 -13.96
C GLY A 165 4.96 6.47 -12.90
N THR A 166 4.16 7.46 -13.23
CA THR A 166 3.78 8.53 -12.32
C THR A 166 2.73 8.08 -11.32
N VAL A 167 2.70 8.73 -10.14
CA VAL A 167 1.67 8.50 -9.12
C VAL A 167 0.26 8.72 -9.69
N ASP A 168 0.08 9.75 -10.52
CA ASP A 168 -1.23 10.02 -11.14
C ASP A 168 -1.65 8.93 -12.13
N GLY A 169 -0.70 8.32 -12.85
CA GLY A 169 -0.99 7.17 -13.70
C GLY A 169 -1.29 5.88 -12.93
N ALA A 170 -0.76 5.72 -11.73
CA ALA A 170 -1.07 4.59 -10.85
C ALA A 170 -2.48 4.66 -10.25
N LYS A 171 -2.97 5.87 -9.94
CA LYS A 171 -4.28 6.10 -9.32
C LYS A 171 -5.43 5.41 -10.05
N GLN A 172 -5.46 5.47 -11.38
CA GLN A 172 -6.53 4.85 -12.17
C GLN A 172 -6.67 3.34 -11.91
N PHE A 173 -5.57 2.63 -11.66
CA PHE A 173 -5.59 1.21 -11.35
C PHE A 173 -6.04 0.95 -9.92
N ILE A 174 -5.59 1.79 -8.99
CA ILE A 174 -5.95 1.70 -7.57
C ILE A 174 -7.44 2.00 -7.40
N GLU A 175 -7.95 3.07 -8.01
CA GLU A 175 -9.36 3.46 -7.97
C GLU A 175 -10.25 2.36 -8.57
N ALA A 176 -9.87 1.80 -9.73
CA ALA A 176 -10.61 0.70 -10.34
C ALA A 176 -10.63 -0.56 -9.45
N GLN A 177 -9.54 -0.83 -8.72
CA GLN A 177 -9.49 -1.95 -7.78
C GLN A 177 -10.31 -1.69 -6.54
N ASP A 178 -10.25 -0.48 -5.98
CA ASP A 178 -11.01 -0.09 -4.79
C ASP A 178 -12.52 -0.14 -5.09
N GLU A 179 -12.98 0.35 -6.26
CA GLU A 179 -14.37 0.24 -6.74
C GLU A 179 -14.82 -1.23 -6.88
N LEU A 180 -13.96 -2.08 -7.45
CA LEU A 180 -14.27 -3.50 -7.60
C LEU A 180 -14.43 -4.21 -6.23
N ILE A 181 -13.58 -3.87 -5.25
CA ILE A 181 -13.69 -4.41 -3.89
C ILE A 181 -14.98 -3.94 -3.22
N GLU A 182 -15.31 -2.67 -3.34
CA GLU A 182 -16.55 -2.13 -2.81
C GLU A 182 -17.77 -2.86 -3.40
N GLU A 183 -17.76 -3.16 -4.70
CA GLU A 183 -18.83 -3.93 -5.36
C GLU A 183 -18.87 -5.39 -4.87
N LEU A 184 -17.72 -6.06 -4.74
CA LEU A 184 -17.62 -7.47 -4.31
C LEU A 184 -18.07 -7.69 -2.85
N TYR A 185 -17.83 -6.70 -1.99
CA TYR A 185 -18.11 -6.79 -0.56
C TYR A 185 -19.27 -5.90 -0.12
N ALA A 186 -20.03 -5.30 -1.06
CA ALA A 186 -21.27 -4.60 -0.76
C ALA A 186 -22.24 -5.55 -0.06
N GLU A 187 -22.72 -5.16 1.12
CA GLU A 187 -23.79 -5.90 1.78
C GLU A 187 -25.03 -5.88 0.88
N PRO A 188 -25.70 -7.02 0.63
CA PRO A 188 -26.96 -7.02 -0.11
C PRO A 188 -27.95 -6.13 0.63
N GLU A 189 -28.50 -5.11 -0.06
CA GLU A 189 -29.56 -4.30 0.49
C GLU A 189 -30.69 -5.25 0.96
N GLU A 190 -30.87 -5.37 2.27
CA GLU A 190 -32.02 -6.05 2.84
C GLU A 190 -33.26 -5.35 2.28
N SER A 191 -33.95 -6.02 1.36
CA SER A 191 -35.23 -5.65 0.84
C SER A 191 -36.19 -5.49 2.03
N SER A 192 -36.39 -4.25 2.43
CA SER A 192 -37.45 -3.85 3.36
C SER A 192 -38.80 -3.95 2.63
N ALA A 193 -39.28 -5.17 2.40
CA ALA A 193 -40.62 -5.48 1.93
C ALA A 193 -41.09 -6.75 2.64
N GLU A 194 -41.75 -6.55 3.77
CA GLU A 194 -42.89 -7.35 4.26
C GLU A 194 -43.12 -7.10 5.75
N SER A 195 -43.83 -6.02 6.04
CA SER A 195 -44.67 -5.97 7.24
C SER A 195 -45.82 -4.98 7.04
N GLU A 196 -46.69 -5.28 6.08
CA GLU A 196 -48.06 -4.75 6.07
C GLU A 196 -48.97 -5.89 5.60
N ASN A 197 -49.49 -6.64 6.55
CA ASN A 197 -50.88 -7.12 6.57
C ASN A 197 -51.09 -8.25 7.60
N ALA A 198 -51.41 -7.88 8.79
CA ALA A 198 -52.18 -8.75 9.66
C ALA A 198 -52.88 -7.92 10.74
N ASP A 199 -53.81 -7.08 10.33
CA ASP A 199 -54.87 -6.65 11.24
C ASP A 199 -56.22 -6.80 10.54
N SER A 200 -57.10 -7.46 11.17
CA SER A 200 -58.52 -7.66 11.06
C SER A 200 -58.89 -9.13 10.87
N VAL A 201 -59.38 -9.78 11.87
CA VAL A 201 -60.82 -10.00 12.14
C VAL A 201 -60.96 -10.73 13.46
N ALA A 202 -61.48 -10.00 14.43
CA ALA A 202 -62.11 -10.56 15.60
C ALA A 202 -63.52 -11.04 15.23
N ALA A 203 -63.90 -12.22 15.69
CA ALA A 203 -65.28 -12.52 16.08
C ALA A 203 -65.36 -13.87 16.82
N LYS A 204 -65.65 -13.81 18.10
CA LYS A 204 -66.43 -14.81 18.82
C LYS A 204 -67.88 -14.71 18.30
N PRO A 205 -68.79 -15.67 18.50
CA PRO A 205 -69.09 -16.20 19.80
C PRO A 205 -69.63 -17.67 19.88
N ASP A 206 -69.69 -18.11 21.14
CA ASP A 206 -70.78 -18.87 21.81
C ASP A 206 -71.26 -20.25 21.29
N ASN A 207 -71.10 -21.17 22.12
CA ASN A 207 -72.05 -21.74 23.08
C ASN A 207 -72.55 -23.15 22.78
N GLU A 208 -72.75 -23.85 23.86
CA GLU A 208 -73.66 -25.00 24.21
C GLU A 208 -73.20 -26.42 23.87
N VAL A 209 -72.88 -27.22 24.86
CA VAL A 209 -73.65 -27.91 25.90
C VAL A 209 -74.19 -29.27 25.43
N MET A 210 -73.97 -30.29 26.28
CA MET A 210 -74.65 -31.59 26.47
C MET A 210 -74.31 -32.71 25.42
N GLU A 211 -73.90 -33.85 25.83
CA GLU A 211 -74.21 -34.82 26.88
C GLU A 211 -73.05 -35.71 27.22
#